data_9cced6ee9ee30311c940cdf8413cb5b4
#
_entry.id   9cced6ee9ee30311c940cdf8413cb5b4
#
_cell.length_a   1.000
_cell.length_b   1.000
_cell.length_c   1.000
_cell.angle_alpha   90.00
_cell.angle_beta   90.00
_cell.angle_gamma   90.00
#
_symmetry.space_group_name_H-M   'P 1'
#
loop_
_entity.id
_entity.type
_entity.pdbx_description
1 polymer ?
#
loop_
_entity_poly.entity_id
_entity_poly.type
_entity_poly.pdbx_seq_one_letter_code
_entity_poly.pdbx_strand_id
1 'polypeptide(L)'
;MKELLIKTNCLIVEALEVLDKTAKRCLLVVDSKNKLIGTLTDGDIRRAILKGINFNESIDKAYFRSPTALTVNKYSKNEALKIMKEASLEFLPIVDKDNYVVDILNLRDISKSKTKLKKELDNPVVIMAGGRGTRLEPFTSVLPKPLVPVHDKPIVEHIIENFISCGAKSFFMTVNYKSKILKAYFEELDPDYQVKFLEEEEPLGTAGSLFFLKGLINKPFFVTNCDIILKVDYIEFHNFHVKNNYDFSLVGSLKNFTIPYGTCNLNKDGSLQSIDEKPEFNSLVNTGVYLINTSVLDLIIEKEYLDMDKLMAKLSSNNMKIGVFPVEEDSWLDIGQWSEYQKTLRKIDT
;
A
#
# COMPACT_ATOMS: atom_id res chain seq x y z
N MET A 1 2.83 25.63 7.94
CA MET A 1 2.19 25.95 9.23
C MET A 1 1.25 27.15 9.18
N LYS A 2 1.77 28.39 8.88
CA LYS A 2 0.92 29.60 8.86
C LYS A 2 -0.31 29.50 7.96
N GLU A 3 -0.19 28.78 6.86
CA GLU A 3 -1.28 28.55 5.89
C GLU A 3 -2.44 27.67 6.42
N LEU A 4 -2.20 26.91 7.50
CA LEU A 4 -3.24 26.08 8.13
C LEU A 4 -3.99 26.76 9.25
N LEU A 5 -3.60 27.98 9.64
CA LEU A 5 -4.24 28.75 10.70
C LEU A 5 -5.33 29.64 10.10
N ILE A 6 -6.56 29.46 10.57
CA ILE A 6 -7.71 30.28 10.17
C ILE A 6 -8.39 30.87 11.39
N LYS A 7 -9.09 31.98 11.21
CA LYS A 7 -9.85 32.67 12.27
C LYS A 7 -11.31 32.31 12.17
N THR A 8 -12.05 32.51 13.26
CA THR A 8 -13.50 32.22 13.35
C THR A 8 -14.37 32.98 12.35
N ASN A 9 -13.92 34.12 11.88
CA ASN A 9 -14.62 34.94 10.88
C ASN A 9 -14.30 34.51 9.42
N CYS A 10 -13.42 33.53 9.20
CA CYS A 10 -13.17 32.95 7.89
C CYS A 10 -14.49 32.39 7.31
N LEU A 11 -14.72 32.55 6.02
CA LEU A 11 -15.90 32.00 5.37
C LEU A 11 -15.71 30.52 5.05
N ILE A 12 -16.82 29.80 4.97
CA ILE A 12 -16.77 28.34 4.60
C ILE A 12 -16.06 28.14 3.25
N VAL A 13 -16.33 28.99 2.25
CA VAL A 13 -15.68 28.91 0.94
C VAL A 13 -14.17 29.15 1.05
N GLU A 14 -13.74 30.13 1.81
CA GLU A 14 -12.31 30.41 2.02
C GLU A 14 -11.60 29.25 2.72
N ALA A 15 -12.25 28.64 3.72
CA ALA A 15 -11.70 27.46 4.40
C ALA A 15 -11.56 26.26 3.45
N LEU A 16 -12.51 26.03 2.55
CA LEU A 16 -12.42 25.00 1.51
C LEU A 16 -11.26 25.25 0.53
N GLU A 17 -11.08 26.50 0.10
CA GLU A 17 -9.95 26.88 -0.78
C GLU A 17 -8.60 26.62 -0.09
N VAL A 18 -8.48 26.89 1.21
CA VAL A 18 -7.26 26.60 1.97
C VAL A 18 -7.03 25.09 2.13
N LEU A 19 -8.09 24.31 2.39
CA LEU A 19 -7.99 22.84 2.44
C LEU A 19 -7.53 22.26 1.11
N ASP A 20 -8.10 22.71 0.01
CA ASP A 20 -7.76 22.26 -1.35
C ASP A 20 -6.32 22.64 -1.71
N LYS A 21 -5.97 23.94 -1.58
CA LYS A 21 -4.63 24.46 -1.89
C LYS A 21 -3.52 23.79 -1.10
N THR A 22 -3.77 23.46 0.17
CA THR A 22 -2.74 22.89 1.05
C THR A 22 -2.69 21.37 0.98
N ALA A 23 -3.64 20.72 0.31
CA ALA A 23 -3.85 19.27 0.34
C ALA A 23 -3.88 18.69 1.77
N LYS A 24 -4.18 19.53 2.77
CA LYS A 24 -4.32 19.12 4.17
C LYS A 24 -5.81 19.00 4.50
N ARG A 25 -6.16 17.93 5.20
CA ARG A 25 -7.57 17.62 5.52
C ARG A 25 -8.06 18.26 6.81
N CYS A 26 -7.24 19.12 7.45
CA CYS A 26 -7.56 19.75 8.72
C CYS A 26 -6.93 21.14 8.81
N LEU A 27 -7.73 22.13 9.20
CA LEU A 27 -7.31 23.48 9.52
C LEU A 27 -7.39 23.71 11.04
N LEU A 28 -6.52 24.58 11.55
CA LEU A 28 -6.44 24.95 12.95
C LEU A 28 -7.12 26.31 13.14
N VAL A 29 -8.21 26.31 13.91
CA VAL A 29 -8.96 27.54 14.20
C VAL A 29 -8.33 28.22 15.40
N VAL A 30 -7.96 29.48 15.21
CA VAL A 30 -7.31 30.30 16.25
C VAL A 30 -8.09 31.57 16.57
N ASP A 31 -7.89 32.07 17.76
CA ASP A 31 -8.46 33.35 18.21
C ASP A 31 -7.70 34.56 17.64
N SER A 32 -8.11 35.79 18.05
CA SER A 32 -7.45 37.03 17.63
C SER A 32 -5.96 37.11 18.06
N LYS A 33 -5.59 36.36 19.11
CA LYS A 33 -4.20 36.26 19.64
C LYS A 33 -3.44 35.05 19.08
N ASN A 34 -3.98 34.34 18.08
CA ASN A 34 -3.44 33.12 17.50
C ASN A 34 -3.34 31.90 18.46
N LYS A 35 -4.16 31.86 19.51
CA LYS A 35 -4.28 30.66 20.35
C LYS A 35 -5.26 29.68 19.74
N LEU A 36 -4.95 28.37 19.86
CA LEU A 36 -5.81 27.31 19.37
C LEU A 36 -7.14 27.28 20.08
N ILE A 37 -8.25 27.36 19.33
CA ILE A 37 -9.62 27.31 19.84
C ILE A 37 -10.44 26.20 19.19
N GLY A 38 -9.96 25.62 18.11
CA GLY A 38 -10.65 24.52 17.42
C GLY A 38 -9.91 23.93 16.26
N THR A 39 -10.53 22.92 15.66
CA THR A 39 -10.11 22.33 14.39
C THR A 39 -11.27 22.30 13.42
N LEU A 40 -10.99 22.41 12.14
CA LEU A 40 -11.98 22.35 11.06
C LEU A 40 -11.51 21.37 9.99
N THR A 41 -12.30 20.34 9.76
CA THR A 41 -12.04 19.34 8.71
C THR A 41 -13.04 19.45 7.57
N ASP A 42 -12.75 18.84 6.42
CA ASP A 42 -13.72 18.71 5.32
C ASP A 42 -15.04 18.09 5.80
N GLY A 43 -14.95 17.07 6.67
CA GLY A 43 -16.13 16.43 7.26
C GLY A 43 -16.96 17.37 8.14
N ASP A 44 -16.33 18.31 8.85
CA ASP A 44 -17.03 19.32 9.66
C ASP A 44 -17.78 20.31 8.77
N ILE A 45 -17.12 20.78 7.70
CA ILE A 45 -17.73 21.67 6.71
C ILE A 45 -18.93 20.99 6.05
N ARG A 46 -18.77 19.74 5.59
CA ARG A 46 -19.87 18.98 4.99
C ARG A 46 -21.07 18.83 5.92
N ARG A 47 -20.83 18.50 7.19
CA ARG A 47 -21.90 18.41 8.20
C ARG A 47 -22.57 19.76 8.46
N ALA A 48 -21.81 20.86 8.41
CA ALA A 48 -22.34 22.20 8.57
C ALA A 48 -23.25 22.60 7.38
N ILE A 49 -22.84 22.32 6.16
CA ILE A 49 -23.64 22.56 4.94
C ILE A 49 -24.93 21.74 4.98
N LEU A 50 -24.88 20.47 5.38
CA LEU A 50 -26.07 19.62 5.52
C LEU A 50 -27.05 20.13 6.60
N LYS A 51 -26.59 20.96 7.55
CA LYS A 51 -27.41 21.65 8.56
C LYS A 51 -27.89 23.01 8.08
N GLY A 52 -27.66 23.39 6.81
CA GLY A 52 -28.16 24.63 6.21
C GLY A 52 -27.22 25.84 6.30
N ILE A 53 -25.94 25.65 6.68
CA ILE A 53 -24.95 26.73 6.65
C ILE A 53 -24.53 26.96 5.20
N ASN A 54 -24.55 28.22 4.74
CA ASN A 54 -24.17 28.59 3.38
C ASN A 54 -22.66 28.81 3.25
N PHE A 55 -22.15 28.69 2.02
CA PHE A 55 -20.72 28.87 1.70
C PHE A 55 -20.18 30.25 2.08
N ASN A 56 -21.02 31.26 2.05
CA ASN A 56 -20.67 32.64 2.40
C ASN A 56 -20.87 33.00 3.90
N GLU A 57 -21.20 32.01 4.72
CA GLU A 57 -21.25 32.19 6.17
C GLU A 57 -19.90 31.88 6.81
N SER A 58 -19.67 32.40 8.02
CA SER A 58 -18.44 32.15 8.77
C SER A 58 -18.40 30.71 9.29
N ILE A 59 -17.18 30.20 9.50
CA ILE A 59 -16.94 28.85 10.05
C ILE A 59 -17.37 28.75 11.54
N ASP A 60 -17.83 29.81 12.17
CA ASP A 60 -18.07 29.84 13.63
C ASP A 60 -19.00 28.72 14.13
N LYS A 61 -19.94 28.29 13.31
CA LYS A 61 -20.85 27.17 13.63
C LYS A 61 -20.37 25.80 13.06
N ALA A 62 -19.24 25.76 12.36
CA ALA A 62 -18.79 24.59 11.64
C ALA A 62 -17.62 23.87 12.33
N TYR A 63 -16.70 24.57 12.99
CA TYR A 63 -15.50 23.98 13.55
C TYR A 63 -15.74 23.27 14.90
N PHE A 64 -14.90 22.29 15.20
CA PHE A 64 -14.92 21.56 16.47
C PHE A 64 -14.18 22.35 17.55
N ARG A 65 -14.90 22.72 18.62
CA ARG A 65 -14.48 23.72 19.65
C ARG A 65 -13.62 23.15 20.78
N SER A 66 -13.43 21.84 20.87
CA SER A 66 -12.67 21.21 21.96
C SER A 66 -11.60 20.28 21.37
N PRO A 67 -10.64 20.83 20.60
CA PRO A 67 -9.66 19.98 19.93
C PRO A 67 -8.74 19.33 20.96
N THR A 68 -8.49 18.04 20.78
CA THR A 68 -7.40 17.36 21.50
C THR A 68 -6.08 17.94 20.96
N ALA A 69 -5.22 18.43 21.86
CA ALA A 69 -3.90 18.96 21.52
C ALA A 69 -2.86 18.46 22.49
N LEU A 70 -1.61 18.39 22.06
CA LEU A 70 -0.47 18.03 22.90
C LEU A 70 0.40 19.27 23.19
N THR A 71 1.00 19.31 24.38
CA THR A 71 1.93 20.38 24.72
C THR A 71 3.33 20.00 24.25
N VAL A 72 4.01 20.93 23.57
CA VAL A 72 5.40 20.74 23.08
C VAL A 72 6.31 20.28 24.21
N ASN A 73 7.19 19.31 23.93
CA ASN A 73 8.13 18.70 24.87
C ASN A 73 7.51 17.96 26.09
N LYS A 74 6.18 17.75 26.10
CA LYS A 74 5.46 17.03 27.19
C LYS A 74 4.79 15.74 26.74
N TYR A 75 5.12 15.21 25.57
CA TYR A 75 4.55 13.97 25.04
C TYR A 75 5.63 13.09 24.41
N SER A 76 5.40 11.80 24.42
CA SER A 76 6.14 10.83 23.62
C SER A 76 5.39 10.54 22.30
N LYS A 77 6.12 10.10 21.26
CA LYS A 77 5.49 9.68 20.00
C LYS A 77 4.49 8.54 20.19
N ASN A 78 4.78 7.61 21.12
CA ASN A 78 3.88 6.49 21.42
C ASN A 78 2.58 6.97 22.08
N GLU A 79 2.65 7.96 22.95
CA GLU A 79 1.49 8.59 23.59
C GLU A 79 0.64 9.34 22.56
N ALA A 80 1.27 10.12 21.67
CA ALA A 80 0.60 10.77 20.56
C ALA A 80 -0.13 9.76 19.66
N LEU A 81 0.52 8.67 19.27
CA LEU A 81 -0.08 7.58 18.48
C LEU A 81 -1.25 6.91 19.20
N LYS A 82 -1.14 6.69 20.50
CA LYS A 82 -2.22 6.10 21.30
C LYS A 82 -3.46 7.02 21.29
N ILE A 83 -3.27 8.31 21.60
CA ILE A 83 -4.34 9.31 21.60
C ILE A 83 -5.00 9.40 20.22
N MET A 84 -4.20 9.47 19.14
CA MET A 84 -4.73 9.57 17.77
C MET A 84 -5.55 8.33 17.37
N LYS A 85 -5.12 7.14 17.77
CA LYS A 85 -5.86 5.89 17.48
C LYS A 85 -7.14 5.77 18.32
N GLU A 86 -7.09 6.04 19.63
CA GLU A 86 -8.24 5.94 20.52
C GLU A 86 -9.33 6.95 20.17
N ALA A 87 -8.94 8.16 19.77
CA ALA A 87 -9.85 9.23 19.36
C ALA A 87 -10.13 9.26 17.84
N SER A 88 -9.61 8.30 17.05
CA SER A 88 -9.73 8.26 15.58
C SER A 88 -9.33 9.59 14.91
N LEU A 89 -8.24 10.21 15.38
CA LEU A 89 -7.74 11.48 14.87
C LEU A 89 -6.66 11.25 13.80
N GLU A 90 -6.85 11.84 12.64
CA GLU A 90 -5.83 11.88 11.57
C GLU A 90 -4.76 12.95 11.83
N PHE A 91 -5.16 14.04 12.49
CA PHE A 91 -4.31 15.19 12.82
C PHE A 91 -4.41 15.54 14.30
N LEU A 92 -3.28 15.92 14.91
CA LEU A 92 -3.18 16.28 16.33
C LEU A 92 -2.34 17.56 16.48
N PRO A 93 -2.96 18.68 16.86
CA PRO A 93 -2.25 19.93 17.09
C PRO A 93 -1.24 19.85 18.24
N ILE A 94 -0.10 20.50 18.07
CA ILE A 94 0.87 20.73 19.14
C ILE A 94 0.86 22.20 19.51
N VAL A 95 0.70 22.46 20.77
CA VAL A 95 0.68 23.82 21.33
C VAL A 95 1.79 24.04 22.36
N ASP A 96 2.16 25.27 22.59
CA ASP A 96 3.03 25.63 23.71
C ASP A 96 2.24 25.72 25.03
N LYS A 97 2.92 26.12 26.11
CA LYS A 97 2.31 26.30 27.44
C LYS A 97 1.22 27.38 27.50
N ASP A 98 1.23 28.32 26.57
CA ASP A 98 0.29 29.45 26.47
C ASP A 98 -0.79 29.19 25.41
N ASN A 99 -0.90 27.95 24.88
CA ASN A 99 -1.85 27.48 23.89
C ASN A 99 -1.66 28.05 22.46
N TYR A 100 -0.45 28.55 22.12
CA TYR A 100 -0.12 28.89 20.75
C TYR A 100 0.22 27.65 19.95
N VAL A 101 -0.24 27.60 18.70
CA VAL A 101 0.05 26.49 17.80
C VAL A 101 1.52 26.52 17.41
N VAL A 102 2.24 25.43 17.70
CA VAL A 102 3.65 25.23 17.38
C VAL A 102 3.80 24.31 16.18
N ASP A 103 3.03 23.21 16.12
CA ASP A 103 3.10 22.23 15.07
C ASP A 103 1.79 21.44 14.93
N ILE A 104 1.70 20.56 13.95
CA ILE A 104 0.61 19.62 13.75
C ILE A 104 1.19 18.24 13.42
N LEU A 105 0.82 17.24 14.19
CA LEU A 105 1.17 15.86 13.92
C LEU A 105 0.15 15.23 12.97
N ASN A 106 0.63 14.52 11.96
CA ASN A 106 -0.19 13.69 11.10
C ASN A 106 0.03 12.21 11.50
N LEU A 107 -1.04 11.46 11.66
CA LEU A 107 -0.97 10.04 12.01
C LEU A 107 -0.10 9.23 11.03
N ARG A 108 -0.16 9.57 9.73
CA ARG A 108 0.67 8.95 8.69
C ARG A 108 2.17 9.24 8.90
N ASP A 109 2.52 10.46 9.30
CA ASP A 109 3.92 10.86 9.49
C ASP A 109 4.50 10.28 10.78
N ILE A 110 3.69 10.20 11.85
CA ILE A 110 4.10 9.57 13.11
C ILE A 110 4.22 8.05 12.94
N SER A 111 3.31 7.41 12.22
CA SER A 111 3.38 5.99 11.94
C SER A 111 4.56 5.64 11.04
N LYS A 112 4.92 6.50 10.07
CA LYS A 112 6.17 6.39 9.29
C LYS A 112 7.42 6.62 10.15
N SER A 113 7.33 7.41 11.24
CA SER A 113 8.43 7.66 12.15
C SER A 113 8.49 6.68 13.33
N LYS A 114 7.78 5.55 13.28
CA LYS A 114 8.06 4.42 14.16
C LYS A 114 9.53 4.07 13.99
N THR A 115 10.30 4.60 14.91
CA THR A 115 11.63 4.17 15.30
C THR A 115 12.46 3.58 14.16
N LYS A 116 13.43 4.35 13.69
CA LYS A 116 14.72 3.82 13.27
C LYS A 116 15.45 3.11 14.43
N LEU A 117 14.92 2.07 15.01
CA LEU A 117 15.62 0.83 15.15
C LEU A 117 15.51 0.23 13.76
N LYS A 118 16.52 0.47 12.92
CA LYS A 118 16.73 -0.23 11.67
C LYS A 118 16.81 -1.73 11.96
N LYS A 119 15.68 -2.43 12.04
CA LYS A 119 15.65 -3.80 11.60
C LYS A 119 15.67 -3.71 10.10
N GLU A 120 16.88 -3.66 9.56
CA GLU A 120 17.10 -3.84 8.13
C GLU A 120 16.54 -5.22 7.80
N LEU A 121 15.65 -5.29 6.82
CA LEU A 121 15.22 -6.55 6.26
C LEU A 121 16.42 -7.14 5.52
N ASP A 122 17.07 -8.13 6.12
CA ASP A 122 18.15 -8.87 5.48
C ASP A 122 17.61 -10.13 4.76
N ASN A 123 16.36 -10.09 4.33
CA ASN A 123 15.69 -11.14 3.59
C ASN A 123 15.91 -10.96 2.10
N PRO A 124 16.27 -12.03 1.36
CA PRO A 124 16.32 -11.99 -0.10
C PRO A 124 14.95 -11.66 -0.70
N VAL A 125 14.95 -10.99 -1.84
CA VAL A 125 13.75 -10.67 -2.62
C VAL A 125 13.84 -11.34 -3.97
N VAL A 126 12.80 -12.09 -4.34
CA VAL A 126 12.67 -12.76 -5.63
C VAL A 126 11.61 -12.07 -6.46
N ILE A 127 12.01 -11.61 -7.64
CA ILE A 127 11.11 -10.94 -8.59
C ILE A 127 10.82 -11.91 -9.74
N MET A 128 9.54 -12.24 -9.92
CA MET A 128 9.10 -13.18 -10.96
C MET A 128 8.98 -12.44 -12.30
N ALA A 129 9.99 -12.57 -13.17
CA ALA A 129 10.11 -11.79 -14.40
C ALA A 129 10.18 -12.63 -15.69
N GLY A 130 9.92 -13.95 -15.63
CA GLY A 130 9.97 -14.86 -16.77
C GLY A 130 8.80 -14.74 -17.77
N GLY A 131 7.72 -14.06 -17.41
CA GLY A 131 6.49 -13.96 -18.20
C GLY A 131 6.59 -13.09 -19.46
N ARG A 132 5.81 -13.42 -20.51
CA ARG A 132 5.76 -12.65 -21.77
C ARG A 132 5.07 -11.28 -21.66
N GLY A 133 4.16 -11.09 -20.71
CA GLY A 133 3.47 -9.83 -20.48
C GLY A 133 2.49 -9.40 -21.58
N THR A 134 1.87 -10.33 -22.29
CA THR A 134 1.00 -10.07 -23.47
C THR A 134 -0.12 -9.07 -23.23
N ARG A 135 -0.61 -8.94 -21.98
CA ARG A 135 -1.65 -7.97 -21.59
C ARG A 135 -1.19 -6.50 -21.63
N LEU A 136 0.12 -6.25 -21.74
CA LEU A 136 0.74 -4.92 -21.86
C LEU A 136 1.27 -4.64 -23.26
N GLU A 137 0.86 -5.38 -24.29
CA GLU A 137 1.15 -5.02 -25.68
C GLU A 137 0.54 -3.65 -26.00
N PRO A 138 1.24 -2.81 -26.80
CA PRO A 138 2.44 -3.13 -27.61
C PRO A 138 3.79 -3.00 -26.89
N PHE A 139 3.88 -2.48 -25.66
CA PHE A 139 5.17 -2.31 -24.98
C PHE A 139 5.97 -3.60 -24.87
N THR A 140 5.31 -4.69 -24.48
CA THR A 140 5.98 -5.99 -24.27
C THR A 140 6.33 -6.71 -25.56
N SER A 141 5.88 -6.21 -26.71
CA SER A 141 6.40 -6.63 -28.02
C SER A 141 7.87 -6.21 -28.22
N VAL A 142 8.31 -5.13 -27.56
CA VAL A 142 9.68 -4.60 -27.68
C VAL A 142 10.47 -4.82 -26.39
N LEU A 143 9.93 -4.48 -25.23
CA LEU A 143 10.59 -4.55 -23.94
C LEU A 143 10.13 -5.78 -23.14
N PRO A 144 10.97 -6.38 -22.28
CA PRO A 144 10.48 -7.33 -21.27
C PRO A 144 9.59 -6.58 -20.27
N LYS A 145 8.59 -7.28 -19.73
CA LYS A 145 7.57 -6.69 -18.82
C LYS A 145 8.15 -5.87 -17.67
N PRO A 146 9.21 -6.31 -16.96
CA PRO A 146 9.83 -5.52 -15.89
C PRO A 146 10.36 -4.14 -16.31
N LEU A 147 10.68 -3.97 -17.60
CA LEU A 147 11.18 -2.71 -18.15
C LEU A 147 10.11 -1.79 -18.75
N VAL A 148 8.83 -2.12 -18.61
CA VAL A 148 7.75 -1.20 -19.00
C VAL A 148 7.87 0.06 -18.14
N PRO A 149 7.91 1.27 -18.75
CA PRO A 149 8.13 2.50 -18.00
C PRO A 149 6.91 2.90 -17.18
N VAL A 150 7.15 3.36 -15.96
CA VAL A 150 6.16 4.02 -15.11
C VAL A 150 6.76 5.38 -14.75
N HIS A 151 6.30 6.45 -15.38
CA HIS A 151 6.96 7.77 -15.39
C HIS A 151 8.38 7.70 -15.93
N ASP A 152 9.35 8.09 -15.11
CA ASP A 152 10.77 8.21 -15.45
C ASP A 152 11.58 6.92 -15.27
N LYS A 153 10.96 5.86 -14.70
CA LYS A 153 11.64 4.60 -14.36
C LYS A 153 10.86 3.36 -14.78
N PRO A 154 11.52 2.22 -15.04
CA PRO A 154 10.85 0.94 -15.24
C PRO A 154 10.17 0.43 -13.96
N ILE A 155 9.12 -0.38 -14.14
CA ILE A 155 8.34 -0.97 -13.02
C ILE A 155 9.28 -1.67 -12.02
N VAL A 156 10.26 -2.41 -12.50
CA VAL A 156 11.17 -3.20 -11.64
C VAL A 156 11.98 -2.35 -10.69
N GLU A 157 12.37 -1.14 -11.07
CA GLU A 157 13.08 -0.22 -10.17
C GLU A 157 12.17 0.26 -9.04
N HIS A 158 10.92 0.63 -9.33
CA HIS A 158 9.96 0.99 -8.28
C HIS A 158 9.77 -0.13 -7.27
N ILE A 159 9.72 -1.39 -7.73
CA ILE A 159 9.63 -2.57 -6.87
C ILE A 159 10.88 -2.69 -5.99
N ILE A 160 12.05 -2.64 -6.59
CA ILE A 160 13.34 -2.78 -5.88
C ILE A 160 13.52 -1.65 -4.86
N GLU A 161 13.24 -0.39 -5.23
CA GLU A 161 13.33 0.77 -4.33
C GLU A 161 12.45 0.63 -3.08
N ASN A 162 11.24 0.08 -3.21
CA ASN A 162 10.37 -0.19 -2.08
C ASN A 162 11.03 -1.16 -1.07
N PHE A 163 11.66 -2.23 -1.55
CA PHE A 163 12.36 -3.18 -0.69
C PHE A 163 13.67 -2.61 -0.12
N ILE A 164 14.44 -1.84 -0.91
CA ILE A 164 15.64 -1.13 -0.44
C ILE A 164 15.30 -0.16 0.68
N SER A 165 14.17 0.54 0.59
CA SER A 165 13.72 1.47 1.63
C SER A 165 13.53 0.79 3.00
N CYS A 166 13.31 -0.52 3.02
CA CYS A 166 13.21 -1.36 4.21
C CYS A 166 14.50 -2.10 4.57
N GLY A 167 15.58 -1.93 3.78
CA GLY A 167 16.91 -2.49 4.05
C GLY A 167 17.30 -3.71 3.22
N ALA A 168 16.47 -4.19 2.30
CA ALA A 168 16.82 -5.31 1.41
C ALA A 168 18.01 -4.96 0.50
N LYS A 169 18.94 -5.90 0.34
CA LYS A 169 20.19 -5.72 -0.45
C LYS A 169 20.40 -6.81 -1.51
N SER A 170 19.70 -7.92 -1.41
CA SER A 170 19.88 -9.11 -2.26
C SER A 170 18.61 -9.40 -3.04
N PHE A 171 18.71 -9.32 -4.35
CA PHE A 171 17.61 -9.57 -5.28
C PHE A 171 17.94 -10.75 -6.18
N PHE A 172 16.95 -11.60 -6.37
CA PHE A 172 16.95 -12.66 -7.38
C PHE A 172 15.86 -12.32 -8.40
N MET A 173 16.11 -12.59 -9.65
CA MET A 173 15.14 -12.33 -10.71
C MET A 173 15.03 -13.55 -11.62
N THR A 174 13.84 -14.17 -11.63
CA THR A 174 13.59 -15.27 -12.57
C THR A 174 13.36 -14.68 -13.95
N VAL A 175 14.03 -15.22 -14.96
CA VAL A 175 14.01 -14.65 -16.32
C VAL A 175 13.90 -15.76 -17.37
N ASN A 176 13.12 -15.49 -18.40
CA ASN A 176 12.99 -16.34 -19.59
C ASN A 176 12.88 -15.44 -20.83
N TYR A 177 11.69 -14.90 -21.08
CA TYR A 177 11.42 -14.07 -22.25
C TYR A 177 12.21 -12.75 -22.23
N LYS A 178 12.99 -12.50 -23.30
CA LYS A 178 13.84 -11.28 -23.45
C LYS A 178 14.84 -11.06 -22.31
N SER A 179 15.33 -12.14 -21.70
CA SER A 179 16.26 -12.08 -20.56
C SER A 179 17.52 -11.25 -20.85
N LYS A 180 18.03 -11.30 -22.10
CA LYS A 180 19.22 -10.53 -22.51
C LYS A 180 19.03 -9.01 -22.40
N ILE A 181 17.86 -8.51 -22.75
CA ILE A 181 17.54 -7.07 -22.65
C ILE A 181 17.51 -6.66 -21.17
N LEU A 182 16.86 -7.48 -20.33
CA LEU A 182 16.79 -7.19 -18.90
C LEU A 182 18.17 -7.22 -18.22
N LYS A 183 19.03 -8.17 -18.58
CA LYS A 183 20.40 -8.25 -18.06
C LYS A 183 21.24 -7.04 -18.50
N ALA A 184 21.20 -6.68 -19.79
CA ALA A 184 21.91 -5.50 -20.30
C ALA A 184 21.47 -4.20 -19.60
N TYR A 185 20.18 -4.09 -19.27
CA TYR A 185 19.67 -2.95 -18.51
C TYR A 185 20.32 -2.83 -17.13
N PHE A 186 20.42 -3.92 -16.36
CA PHE A 186 21.04 -3.90 -15.04
C PHE A 186 22.57 -3.81 -15.09
N GLU A 187 23.21 -4.27 -16.15
CA GLU A 187 24.64 -4.05 -16.39
C GLU A 187 24.93 -2.57 -16.63
N GLU A 188 24.10 -1.86 -17.41
CA GLU A 188 24.25 -0.42 -17.65
C GLU A 188 23.90 0.43 -16.42
N LEU A 189 22.90 0.00 -15.63
CA LEU A 189 22.46 0.69 -14.42
C LEU A 189 23.54 0.69 -13.33
N ASP A 190 24.38 -0.37 -13.27
CA ASP A 190 25.46 -0.59 -12.28
C ASP A 190 25.03 -0.24 -10.83
N PRO A 191 23.99 -0.87 -10.30
CA PRO A 191 23.36 -0.46 -9.04
C PRO A 191 24.19 -0.87 -7.82
N ASP A 192 24.05 -0.14 -6.71
CA ASP A 192 24.67 -0.43 -5.41
C ASP A 192 24.14 -1.71 -4.72
N TYR A 193 23.15 -2.39 -5.31
CA TYR A 193 22.55 -3.64 -4.81
C TYR A 193 22.83 -4.82 -5.73
N GLN A 194 22.77 -6.03 -5.18
CA GLN A 194 23.06 -7.23 -5.97
C GLN A 194 21.78 -7.80 -6.63
N VAL A 195 21.84 -8.02 -7.95
CA VAL A 195 20.81 -8.75 -8.70
C VAL A 195 21.41 -10.04 -9.27
N LYS A 196 20.83 -11.19 -8.89
CA LYS A 196 21.18 -12.50 -9.48
C LYS A 196 20.04 -12.97 -10.37
N PHE A 197 20.37 -13.28 -11.63
CA PHE A 197 19.40 -13.80 -12.58
C PHE A 197 19.31 -15.32 -12.48
N LEU A 198 18.09 -15.85 -12.40
CA LEU A 198 17.75 -17.26 -12.42
C LEU A 198 17.08 -17.56 -13.76
N GLU A 199 17.78 -18.23 -14.65
CA GLU A 199 17.31 -18.49 -16.01
C GLU A 199 16.41 -19.71 -16.05
N GLU A 200 15.23 -19.55 -16.62
CA GLU A 200 14.29 -20.63 -16.95
C GLU A 200 14.51 -21.01 -18.41
N GLU A 201 14.83 -22.27 -18.69
CA GLU A 201 14.91 -22.82 -20.08
C GLU A 201 13.50 -22.81 -20.71
N GLU A 202 12.50 -23.22 -19.93
CA GLU A 202 11.08 -23.20 -20.27
C GLU A 202 10.29 -22.47 -19.18
N PRO A 203 9.12 -21.87 -19.48
CA PRO A 203 8.29 -21.24 -18.46
C PRO A 203 7.84 -22.24 -17.39
N LEU A 204 8.20 -22.00 -16.13
CA LEU A 204 7.88 -22.88 -15.00
C LEU A 204 6.69 -22.41 -14.15
N GLY A 205 5.92 -21.41 -14.61
CA GLY A 205 4.84 -20.81 -13.85
C GLY A 205 5.32 -19.83 -12.79
N THR A 206 4.42 -19.40 -11.94
CA THR A 206 4.72 -18.35 -10.93
C THR A 206 5.37 -18.88 -9.64
N ALA A 207 5.56 -20.19 -9.50
CA ALA A 207 6.21 -20.80 -8.35
C ALA A 207 7.30 -21.83 -8.71
N GLY A 208 7.25 -22.47 -9.89
CA GLY A 208 8.19 -23.54 -10.25
C GLY A 208 9.64 -23.09 -10.29
N SER A 209 9.90 -21.88 -10.79
CA SER A 209 11.25 -21.30 -10.82
C SER A 209 11.86 -21.01 -9.45
N LEU A 210 11.07 -21.01 -8.37
CA LEU A 210 11.61 -20.94 -7.00
C LEU A 210 12.48 -22.13 -6.64
N PHE A 211 12.38 -23.25 -7.40
CA PHE A 211 13.29 -24.38 -7.25
C PHE A 211 14.77 -23.97 -7.35
N PHE A 212 15.12 -23.04 -8.22
CA PHE A 212 16.50 -22.58 -8.40
C PHE A 212 17.10 -21.89 -7.18
N LEU A 213 16.28 -21.56 -6.16
CA LEU A 213 16.75 -20.98 -4.90
C LEU A 213 17.25 -22.01 -3.91
N LYS A 214 17.00 -23.34 -4.15
CA LYS A 214 17.48 -24.39 -3.27
C LYS A 214 18.99 -24.33 -3.14
N GLY A 215 19.48 -24.28 -1.90
CA GLY A 215 20.91 -24.18 -1.58
C GLY A 215 21.52 -22.79 -1.80
N LEU A 216 20.82 -21.83 -2.42
CA LEU A 216 21.30 -20.45 -2.58
C LEU A 216 20.88 -19.55 -1.41
N ILE A 217 19.76 -19.85 -0.76
CA ILE A 217 19.20 -19.07 0.36
C ILE A 217 18.92 -20.00 1.55
N ASN A 218 19.05 -19.45 2.76
CA ASN A 218 18.89 -20.19 4.03
C ASN A 218 18.00 -19.48 5.04
N LYS A 219 17.28 -18.46 4.63
CA LYS A 219 16.36 -17.66 5.45
C LYS A 219 15.08 -17.37 4.69
N PRO A 220 13.97 -16.97 5.36
CA PRO A 220 12.75 -16.58 4.67
C PRO A 220 13.03 -15.53 3.61
N PHE A 221 12.30 -15.57 2.51
CA PHE A 221 12.50 -14.69 1.37
C PHE A 221 11.18 -14.13 0.85
N PHE A 222 11.22 -12.90 0.36
CA PHE A 222 10.08 -12.31 -0.32
C PHE A 222 10.01 -12.79 -1.76
N VAL A 223 8.78 -12.95 -2.26
CA VAL A 223 8.50 -13.17 -3.68
C VAL A 223 7.51 -12.12 -4.13
N THR A 224 7.75 -11.51 -5.27
CA THR A 224 6.85 -10.52 -5.87
C THR A 224 6.75 -10.72 -7.38
N ASN A 225 5.56 -10.46 -7.93
CA ASN A 225 5.43 -10.33 -9.37
C ASN A 225 6.13 -9.05 -9.84
N CYS A 226 6.61 -9.04 -11.09
CA CYS A 226 7.32 -7.89 -11.67
C CYS A 226 6.42 -6.75 -12.16
N ASP A 227 5.11 -6.84 -11.94
CA ASP A 227 4.09 -5.87 -12.35
C ASP A 227 3.26 -5.30 -11.19
N ILE A 228 3.72 -5.54 -9.96
CA ILE A 228 3.02 -5.11 -8.74
C ILE A 228 3.86 -4.10 -7.98
N ILE A 229 3.32 -2.89 -7.79
CA ILE A 229 3.88 -1.92 -6.86
C ILE A 229 3.01 -1.94 -5.61
N LEU A 230 3.57 -2.37 -4.49
CA LEU A 230 2.86 -2.46 -3.22
C LEU A 230 3.46 -1.49 -2.20
N LYS A 231 2.63 -0.56 -1.71
CA LYS A 231 2.98 0.41 -0.66
C LYS A 231 2.61 -0.17 0.70
N VAL A 232 3.45 -1.04 1.26
CA VAL A 232 3.24 -1.72 2.53
C VAL A 232 4.46 -1.58 3.44
N ASP A 233 4.26 -1.68 4.76
CA ASP A 233 5.37 -1.84 5.69
C ASP A 233 5.84 -3.31 5.64
N TYR A 234 6.88 -3.58 4.83
CA TYR A 234 7.47 -4.92 4.70
C TYR A 234 8.06 -5.45 6.00
N ILE A 235 8.46 -4.58 6.94
CA ILE A 235 8.93 -4.99 8.27
C ILE A 235 7.74 -5.49 9.10
N GLU A 236 6.60 -4.82 9.03
CA GLU A 236 5.37 -5.26 9.70
C GLU A 236 4.87 -6.59 9.10
N PHE A 237 4.90 -6.73 7.79
CA PHE A 237 4.56 -7.99 7.11
C PHE A 237 5.49 -9.13 7.52
N HIS A 238 6.82 -8.89 7.59
CA HIS A 238 7.78 -9.86 8.09
C HIS A 238 7.50 -10.24 9.54
N ASN A 239 7.24 -9.26 10.42
CA ASN A 239 6.91 -9.52 11.82
C ASN A 239 5.61 -10.32 11.98
N PHE A 240 4.60 -10.07 11.14
CA PHE A 240 3.36 -10.85 11.09
C PHE A 240 3.64 -12.32 10.77
N HIS A 241 4.46 -12.59 9.75
CA HIS A 241 4.85 -13.94 9.35
C HIS A 241 5.56 -14.68 10.50
N VAL A 242 6.60 -14.08 11.06
CA VAL A 242 7.42 -14.68 12.12
C VAL A 242 6.63 -14.89 13.43
N LYS A 243 5.87 -13.87 13.86
CA LYS A 243 5.12 -13.93 15.13
C LYS A 243 4.07 -15.04 15.13
N ASN A 244 3.46 -15.33 14.00
CA ASN A 244 2.41 -16.34 13.88
C ASN A 244 2.93 -17.72 13.44
N ASN A 245 4.24 -17.87 13.24
CA ASN A 245 4.90 -19.08 12.77
C ASN A 245 4.24 -19.61 11.48
N TYR A 246 4.07 -18.73 10.49
CA TYR A 246 3.60 -19.12 9.17
C TYR A 246 4.75 -19.69 8.35
N ASP A 247 4.45 -20.69 7.52
CA ASP A 247 5.39 -21.23 6.53
C ASP A 247 5.36 -20.41 5.25
N PHE A 248 4.20 -19.83 4.96
CA PHE A 248 3.92 -19.01 3.81
C PHE A 248 2.97 -17.88 4.21
N SER A 249 3.24 -16.66 3.79
CA SER A 249 2.33 -15.54 3.97
C SER A 249 2.14 -14.80 2.66
N LEU A 250 0.91 -14.36 2.39
CA LEU A 250 0.62 -13.50 1.25
C LEU A 250 0.03 -12.17 1.70
N VAL A 251 0.23 -11.14 0.89
CA VAL A 251 -0.46 -9.86 1.08
C VAL A 251 -1.77 -9.91 0.32
N GLY A 252 -2.88 -9.66 1.02
CA GLY A 252 -4.22 -9.57 0.46
C GLY A 252 -4.74 -8.15 0.47
N SER A 253 -5.15 -7.62 -0.68
CA SER A 253 -5.79 -6.30 -0.79
C SER A 253 -7.30 -6.44 -0.63
N LEU A 254 -7.88 -5.63 0.27
CA LEU A 254 -9.34 -5.58 0.42
C LEU A 254 -9.92 -4.81 -0.77
N LYS A 255 -10.70 -5.50 -1.60
CA LYS A 255 -11.43 -4.90 -2.72
C LYS A 255 -12.93 -4.95 -2.51
N ASN A 256 -13.58 -3.83 -2.82
CA ASN A 256 -15.02 -3.72 -2.85
C ASN A 256 -15.51 -3.77 -4.32
N PHE A 257 -16.37 -4.74 -4.62
CA PHE A 257 -17.00 -4.93 -5.92
C PHE A 257 -18.47 -4.58 -5.82
N THR A 258 -18.92 -3.52 -6.50
CA THR A 258 -20.32 -3.16 -6.61
C THR A 258 -20.88 -3.67 -7.93
N ILE A 259 -21.94 -4.47 -7.91
CA ILE A 259 -22.69 -4.80 -9.12
C ILE A 259 -23.60 -3.60 -9.41
N PRO A 260 -23.44 -2.88 -10.55
CA PRO A 260 -24.18 -1.63 -10.79
C PRO A 260 -25.67 -1.83 -11.16
N TYR A 261 -26.20 -3.03 -10.91
CA TYR A 261 -27.57 -3.46 -11.24
C TYR A 261 -28.19 -4.14 -10.04
N GLY A 262 -29.54 -4.22 -10.03
CA GLY A 262 -30.27 -5.09 -9.13
C GLY A 262 -30.00 -6.56 -9.44
N THR A 263 -29.63 -7.36 -8.44
CA THR A 263 -29.43 -8.82 -8.57
C THR A 263 -30.66 -9.56 -8.05
N CYS A 264 -31.11 -10.59 -8.79
CA CYS A 264 -32.27 -11.39 -8.44
C CYS A 264 -31.81 -12.66 -7.70
N ASN A 265 -32.31 -12.86 -6.49
CA ASN A 265 -32.19 -14.13 -5.78
C ASN A 265 -33.42 -14.99 -6.10
N LEU A 266 -33.20 -16.26 -6.45
CA LEU A 266 -34.25 -17.17 -6.86
C LEU A 266 -34.47 -18.27 -5.82
N ASN A 267 -35.73 -18.68 -5.64
CA ASN A 267 -36.09 -19.91 -4.96
C ASN A 267 -35.70 -21.15 -5.80
N LYS A 268 -35.70 -22.34 -5.17
CA LYS A 268 -35.36 -23.60 -5.86
C LYS A 268 -36.30 -23.93 -7.05
N ASP A 269 -37.50 -23.38 -7.09
CA ASP A 269 -38.50 -23.56 -8.14
C ASP A 269 -38.37 -22.49 -9.27
N GLY A 270 -37.37 -21.58 -9.17
CA GLY A 270 -37.14 -20.51 -10.16
C GLY A 270 -37.98 -19.24 -9.92
N SER A 271 -38.85 -19.20 -8.90
CA SER A 271 -39.56 -17.98 -8.54
C SER A 271 -38.63 -16.94 -7.90
N LEU A 272 -38.95 -15.65 -8.04
CA LEU A 272 -38.17 -14.56 -7.41
C LEU A 272 -38.32 -14.59 -5.90
N GLN A 273 -37.21 -14.64 -5.17
CA GLN A 273 -37.15 -14.54 -3.74
C GLN A 273 -36.96 -13.11 -3.25
N SER A 274 -35.93 -12.41 -3.80
CA SER A 274 -35.64 -11.01 -3.50
C SER A 274 -34.87 -10.34 -4.63
N ILE A 275 -34.82 -9.00 -4.60
CA ILE A 275 -33.93 -8.20 -5.43
C ILE A 275 -33.04 -7.39 -4.49
N ASP A 276 -31.72 -7.51 -4.69
CA ASP A 276 -30.74 -6.70 -3.98
C ASP A 276 -30.22 -5.62 -4.94
N GLU A 277 -30.57 -4.36 -4.68
CA GLU A 277 -30.17 -3.24 -5.52
C GLU A 277 -28.73 -2.86 -5.27
N LYS A 278 -27.91 -2.92 -6.34
CA LYS A 278 -26.46 -2.58 -6.33
C LYS A 278 -25.69 -3.24 -5.17
N PRO A 279 -25.74 -4.56 -5.04
CA PRO A 279 -25.08 -5.24 -3.94
C PRO A 279 -23.56 -5.04 -3.99
N GLU A 280 -22.96 -4.90 -2.80
CA GLU A 280 -21.52 -4.73 -2.60
C GLU A 280 -20.93 -6.03 -2.04
N PHE A 281 -19.79 -6.45 -2.62
CA PHE A 281 -19.06 -7.64 -2.19
C PHE A 281 -17.64 -7.24 -1.81
N ASN A 282 -17.25 -7.52 -0.58
CA ASN A 282 -15.89 -7.34 -0.11
C ASN A 282 -15.10 -8.63 -0.23
N SER A 283 -13.93 -8.59 -0.85
CA SER A 283 -13.05 -9.74 -0.99
C SER A 283 -11.59 -9.36 -0.75
N LEU A 284 -10.84 -10.26 -0.11
CA LEU A 284 -9.39 -10.17 -0.05
C LEU A 284 -8.81 -10.78 -1.33
N VAL A 285 -8.19 -9.93 -2.15
CA VAL A 285 -7.59 -10.31 -3.43
C VAL A 285 -6.08 -10.49 -3.23
N ASN A 286 -5.55 -11.62 -3.72
CA ASN A 286 -4.11 -11.89 -3.71
C ASN A 286 -3.36 -10.84 -4.55
N THR A 287 -2.43 -10.13 -3.92
CA THR A 287 -1.66 -9.07 -4.58
C THR A 287 -0.48 -9.55 -5.39
N GLY A 288 -0.07 -10.81 -5.26
CA GLY A 288 1.15 -11.34 -5.89
C GLY A 288 2.44 -11.01 -5.12
N VAL A 289 2.33 -10.66 -3.83
CA VAL A 289 3.48 -10.46 -2.93
C VAL A 289 3.40 -11.45 -1.77
N TYR A 290 4.51 -12.14 -1.52
CA TYR A 290 4.59 -13.26 -0.58
C TYR A 290 5.85 -13.17 0.29
N LEU A 291 5.80 -13.81 1.47
CA LEU A 291 6.95 -14.13 2.31
C LEU A 291 6.92 -15.62 2.61
N ILE A 292 8.01 -16.31 2.29
CA ILE A 292 8.06 -17.77 2.19
C ILE A 292 9.24 -18.30 2.99
N ASN A 293 9.03 -19.31 3.84
CA ASN A 293 10.12 -20.05 4.48
C ASN A 293 10.83 -20.96 3.50
N THR A 294 12.14 -21.18 3.68
CA THR A 294 12.94 -22.04 2.80
C THR A 294 12.47 -23.49 2.78
N SER A 295 11.83 -23.98 3.86
CA SER A 295 11.21 -25.32 3.90
C SER A 295 10.14 -25.55 2.82
N VAL A 296 9.50 -24.48 2.35
CA VAL A 296 8.52 -24.56 1.25
C VAL A 296 9.15 -25.00 -0.07
N LEU A 297 10.43 -24.67 -0.27
CA LEU A 297 11.16 -25.06 -1.47
C LEU A 297 11.23 -26.59 -1.63
N ASP A 298 11.19 -27.37 -0.55
CA ASP A 298 11.23 -28.83 -0.60
C ASP A 298 10.02 -29.45 -1.30
N LEU A 299 8.90 -28.73 -1.37
CA LEU A 299 7.70 -29.16 -2.09
C LEU A 299 7.73 -28.85 -3.59
N ILE A 300 8.74 -28.10 -4.07
CA ILE A 300 8.87 -27.74 -5.48
C ILE A 300 9.82 -28.74 -6.15
N ILE A 301 9.33 -29.41 -7.18
CA ILE A 301 10.08 -30.39 -7.95
C ILE A 301 10.83 -29.68 -9.09
N GLU A 302 12.04 -30.16 -9.40
CA GLU A 302 12.84 -29.62 -10.48
C GLU A 302 12.13 -29.71 -11.83
N LYS A 303 12.13 -28.59 -12.58
CA LYS A 303 11.51 -28.46 -13.91
C LYS A 303 9.97 -28.72 -13.92
N GLU A 304 9.31 -28.74 -12.77
CA GLU A 304 7.86 -28.82 -12.70
C GLU A 304 7.24 -27.45 -13.00
N TYR A 305 6.26 -27.41 -13.94
CA TYR A 305 5.41 -26.24 -14.09
C TYR A 305 4.48 -26.12 -12.88
N LEU A 306 4.62 -25.06 -12.10
CA LEU A 306 3.87 -24.84 -10.88
C LEU A 306 3.47 -23.37 -10.74
N ASP A 307 2.18 -23.11 -10.63
CA ASP A 307 1.67 -21.80 -10.27
C ASP A 307 1.53 -21.64 -8.76
N MET A 308 1.49 -20.38 -8.29
CA MET A 308 1.49 -20.05 -6.86
C MET A 308 0.22 -20.57 -6.14
N ASP A 309 -0.92 -20.56 -6.79
CA ASP A 309 -2.17 -21.13 -6.27
C ASP A 309 -2.06 -22.64 -6.03
N LYS A 310 -1.44 -23.36 -6.95
CA LYS A 310 -1.19 -24.81 -6.80
C LYS A 310 -0.16 -25.10 -5.71
N LEU A 311 0.88 -24.24 -5.58
CA LEU A 311 1.81 -24.34 -4.47
C LEU A 311 1.08 -24.15 -3.14
N MET A 312 0.21 -23.15 -2.99
CA MET A 312 -0.59 -22.95 -1.78
C MET A 312 -1.50 -24.15 -1.50
N ALA A 313 -2.07 -24.77 -2.50
CA ALA A 313 -2.84 -26.01 -2.32
C ALA A 313 -1.97 -27.18 -1.83
N LYS A 314 -0.73 -27.33 -2.38
CA LYS A 314 0.26 -28.32 -1.89
C LYS A 314 0.63 -28.04 -0.42
N LEU A 315 0.84 -26.77 -0.03
CA LEU A 315 1.12 -26.40 1.35
C LEU A 315 -0.01 -26.80 2.30
N SER A 316 -1.24 -26.48 1.94
CA SER A 316 -2.43 -26.82 2.74
C SER A 316 -2.57 -28.34 2.94
N SER A 317 -2.33 -29.14 1.88
CA SER A 317 -2.37 -30.60 1.96
C SER A 317 -1.24 -31.21 2.81
N ASN A 318 -0.14 -30.47 3.02
CA ASN A 318 0.97 -30.87 3.90
C ASN A 318 0.87 -30.25 5.30
N ASN A 319 -0.29 -29.72 5.69
CA ASN A 319 -0.56 -29.07 7.00
C ASN A 319 0.39 -27.88 7.30
N MET A 320 0.96 -27.25 6.28
CA MET A 320 1.76 -26.04 6.43
C MET A 320 0.85 -24.81 6.63
N LYS A 321 1.28 -23.88 7.45
CA LYS A 321 0.47 -22.71 7.83
C LYS A 321 0.61 -21.58 6.83
N ILE A 322 -0.53 -21.15 6.27
CA ILE A 322 -0.59 -20.02 5.35
C ILE A 322 -1.26 -18.83 6.05
N GLY A 323 -0.62 -17.65 6.04
CA GLY A 323 -1.16 -16.41 6.57
C GLY A 323 -1.53 -15.43 5.46
N VAL A 324 -2.57 -14.60 5.71
CA VAL A 324 -2.94 -13.48 4.82
C VAL A 324 -2.77 -12.18 5.59
N PHE A 325 -1.91 -11.29 5.09
CA PHE A 325 -1.69 -9.95 5.64
C PHE A 325 -2.57 -8.95 4.87
N PRO A 326 -3.59 -8.36 5.52
CA PRO A 326 -4.52 -7.49 4.83
C PRO A 326 -3.93 -6.09 4.62
N VAL A 327 -4.19 -5.50 3.44
CA VAL A 327 -3.88 -4.11 3.11
C VAL A 327 -5.07 -3.44 2.45
N GLU A 328 -5.10 -2.11 2.48
CA GLU A 328 -6.10 -1.31 1.79
C GLU A 328 -5.91 -1.34 0.27
N GLU A 329 -6.98 -1.12 -0.50
CA GLU A 329 -6.96 -1.15 -1.96
C GLU A 329 -5.95 -0.16 -2.55
N ASP A 330 -5.86 1.04 -2.00
CA ASP A 330 -4.94 2.09 -2.47
C ASP A 330 -3.46 1.79 -2.25
N SER A 331 -3.14 0.79 -1.41
CA SER A 331 -1.78 0.32 -1.20
C SER A 331 -1.26 -0.56 -2.33
N TRP A 332 -2.14 -1.08 -3.19
CA TRP A 332 -1.82 -2.03 -4.25
C TRP A 332 -2.04 -1.42 -5.63
N LEU A 333 -0.98 -1.33 -6.42
CA LEU A 333 -0.99 -0.88 -7.80
C LEU A 333 -0.64 -2.06 -8.69
N ASP A 334 -1.63 -2.61 -9.38
CA ASP A 334 -1.46 -3.65 -10.40
C ASP A 334 -1.23 -2.98 -11.75
N ILE A 335 -0.07 -3.23 -12.35
CA ILE A 335 0.33 -2.66 -13.64
C ILE A 335 0.24 -3.73 -14.75
N GLY A 336 -0.22 -4.93 -14.41
CA GLY A 336 -0.27 -6.08 -15.31
C GLY A 336 -1.29 -5.98 -16.45
N GLN A 337 -2.18 -4.98 -16.43
CA GLN A 337 -3.21 -4.73 -17.45
C GLN A 337 -3.19 -3.28 -17.90
N TRP A 338 -3.52 -3.03 -19.18
CA TRP A 338 -3.50 -1.70 -19.78
C TRP A 338 -4.37 -0.66 -19.05
N SER A 339 -5.58 -1.04 -18.64
CA SER A 339 -6.49 -0.17 -17.90
C SER A 339 -5.94 0.23 -16.52
N GLU A 340 -5.32 -0.70 -15.83
CA GLU A 340 -4.73 -0.48 -14.50
C GLU A 340 -3.42 0.31 -14.61
N TYR A 341 -2.61 0.05 -15.65
CA TYR A 341 -1.45 0.84 -15.99
C TYR A 341 -1.78 2.33 -16.17
N GLN A 342 -2.81 2.65 -16.95
CA GLN A 342 -3.26 4.04 -17.14
C GLN A 342 -3.75 4.70 -15.83
N LYS A 343 -4.43 3.95 -14.97
CA LYS A 343 -4.85 4.45 -13.65
C LYS A 343 -3.64 4.72 -12.73
N THR A 344 -2.65 3.84 -12.78
CA THR A 344 -1.44 3.95 -11.97
C THR A 344 -0.61 5.17 -12.36
N LEU A 345 -0.46 5.47 -13.64
CA LEU A 345 0.21 6.70 -14.11
C LEU A 345 -0.40 7.96 -13.49
N ARG A 346 -1.73 8.01 -13.31
CA ARG A 346 -2.42 9.14 -12.68
C ARG A 346 -2.28 9.21 -11.16
N LYS A 347 -2.07 8.06 -10.48
CA LYS A 347 -2.00 7.97 -9.01
C LYS A 347 -0.60 8.21 -8.43
N ILE A 348 0.45 8.03 -9.21
CA ILE A 348 1.84 8.24 -8.76
C ILE A 348 2.23 9.73 -8.80
N ASP A 349 1.55 10.54 -9.63
CA ASP A 349 1.75 12.01 -9.73
C ASP A 349 1.16 12.79 -8.54
N THR A 350 0.45 12.14 -7.63
CA THR A 350 -0.15 12.73 -6.42
C THR A 350 0.51 12.16 -5.16
#